data_034e2f258a8fd42da3efb95bbb2e76c9
#
_entry.id   034e2f258a8fd42da3efb95bbb2e76c9
#
_cell.length_a   1.000
_cell.length_b   1.000
_cell.length_c   1.000
_cell.angle_alpha   90.00
_cell.angle_beta   90.00
_cell.angle_gamma   90.00
#
_symmetry.space_group_name_H-M   'P 1'
#
loop_
_entity.id
_entity.type
_entity.pdbx_description
1 polymer ?
#
loop_
_entity_poly.entity_id
_entity_poly.type
_entity_poly.pdbx_seq_one_letter_code
_entity_poly.pdbx_strand_id
1 'polypeptide(L)'
;MDYILFGNHHYHTDEKFPYFGHHTTNRDMLDLYEESSIEGMESGLFAYLAHPDLFLNRMTAFDAEAEKACREVCAAAARLDIPLEYNMAGLTLQDRPDGSLGYTRDEFWRIAAEYPVKAIVGCDAHAPSELDVVPAIEEKKAFLHSLGIPVLDTLPGLE
;
A
#
# COMPACT_ATOMS: atom_id res chain seq x y z
N MET A 1 2.55 -23.56 -4.71
CA MET A 1 2.29 -22.16 -4.25
C MET A 1 1.87 -21.42 -5.49
N ASP A 2 0.69 -20.86 -5.48
CA ASP A 2 0.12 -20.29 -6.71
C ASP A 2 0.58 -18.84 -6.94
N TYR A 3 0.80 -18.08 -5.86
CA TYR A 3 1.36 -16.73 -5.89
C TYR A 3 1.97 -16.34 -4.54
N ILE A 4 2.77 -15.28 -4.52
CA ILE A 4 3.30 -14.62 -3.32
C ILE A 4 2.99 -13.13 -3.36
N LEU A 5 2.80 -12.54 -2.18
CA LEU A 5 2.50 -11.13 -2.00
C LEU A 5 3.75 -10.41 -1.50
N PHE A 6 3.88 -9.14 -1.85
CA PHE A 6 4.94 -8.30 -1.33
C PHE A 6 4.41 -7.33 -0.28
N GLY A 7 4.66 -7.61 0.99
CA GLY A 7 4.48 -6.65 2.09
C GLY A 7 5.83 -6.02 2.42
N ASN A 8 6.03 -4.76 2.06
CA ASN A 8 7.28 -4.06 2.33
C ASN A 8 7.33 -3.58 3.78
N HIS A 9 7.75 -4.47 4.68
CA HIS A 9 7.80 -4.22 6.11
C HIS A 9 9.17 -3.73 6.61
N HIS A 10 10.25 -4.23 6.04
CA HIS A 10 11.63 -3.96 6.46
C HIS A 10 12.56 -3.87 5.26
N TYR A 11 13.57 -3.01 5.37
CA TYR A 11 14.62 -2.94 4.38
C TYR A 11 15.48 -4.22 4.44
N HIS A 12 15.61 -4.93 3.32
CA HIS A 12 16.41 -6.16 3.13
C HIS A 12 16.18 -7.30 4.13
N THR A 13 15.03 -7.48 4.70
CA THR A 13 14.80 -8.56 5.68
C THR A 13 15.79 -8.57 6.86
N ASP A 14 16.52 -7.48 7.10
CA ASP A 14 17.46 -7.36 8.20
C ASP A 14 16.73 -6.85 9.45
N GLU A 15 16.66 -7.68 10.49
CA GLU A 15 16.06 -7.32 11.78
C GLU A 15 16.69 -6.07 12.45
N LYS A 16 17.85 -5.61 11.95
CA LYS A 16 18.48 -4.36 12.41
C LYS A 16 17.77 -3.11 11.91
N PHE A 17 17.01 -3.23 10.82
CA PHE A 17 16.26 -2.11 10.29
C PHE A 17 14.88 -2.04 10.95
N PRO A 18 14.44 -0.84 11.33
CA PRO A 18 13.13 -0.66 11.93
C PRO A 18 12.02 -1.02 10.93
N TYR A 19 10.88 -1.42 11.49
CA TYR A 19 9.66 -1.67 10.73
C TYR A 19 9.16 -0.36 10.09
N PHE A 20 8.97 -0.34 8.79
CA PHE A 20 8.57 0.87 8.04
C PHE A 20 7.28 1.51 8.56
N GLY A 21 6.31 0.73 8.98
CA GLY A 21 5.08 1.25 9.58
C GLY A 21 5.25 1.95 10.93
N HIS A 22 6.45 1.98 11.52
CA HIS A 22 6.72 2.63 12.81
C HIS A 22 7.72 3.77 12.75
N HIS A 23 8.61 3.81 11.77
CA HIS A 23 9.81 4.65 11.83
C HIS A 23 10.07 5.50 10.58
N THR A 24 9.15 5.52 9.63
CA THR A 24 9.27 6.33 8.40
C THR A 24 9.00 7.81 8.63
N THR A 25 9.51 8.38 9.73
CA THR A 25 9.31 9.79 10.09
C THR A 25 10.43 10.70 9.59
N ASN A 26 11.47 10.13 8.98
CA ASN A 26 12.57 10.88 8.41
C ASN A 26 12.79 10.51 6.93
N ARG A 27 13.48 11.38 6.22
CA ARG A 27 13.71 11.25 4.77
C ARG A 27 14.45 9.96 4.41
N ASP A 28 15.51 9.61 5.16
CA ASP A 28 16.32 8.44 4.86
C ASP A 28 15.47 7.14 4.88
N MET A 29 14.50 7.08 5.80
CA MET A 29 13.58 5.94 5.89
C MET A 29 12.57 5.93 4.73
N LEU A 30 12.13 7.10 4.26
CA LEU A 30 11.26 7.19 3.09
C LEU A 30 11.99 6.75 1.82
N ASP A 31 13.22 7.22 1.61
CA ASP A 31 14.05 6.82 0.47
C ASP A 31 14.30 5.30 0.48
N LEU A 32 14.56 4.69 1.65
CA LEU A 32 14.69 3.24 1.79
C LEU A 32 13.38 2.49 1.50
N TYR A 33 12.24 3.04 1.90
CA TYR A 33 10.94 2.45 1.59
C TYR A 33 10.65 2.48 0.08
N GLU A 34 10.91 3.63 -0.57
CA GLU A 34 10.81 3.78 -2.03
C GLU A 34 11.69 2.73 -2.73
N GLU A 35 12.99 2.71 -2.42
CA GLU A 35 13.97 1.81 -3.01
C GLU A 35 13.54 0.36 -2.89
N SER A 36 13.26 -0.12 -1.67
CA SER A 36 12.89 -1.52 -1.46
C SER A 36 11.53 -1.88 -2.06
N SER A 37 10.58 -0.94 -2.12
CA SER A 37 9.30 -1.18 -2.80
C SER A 37 9.49 -1.37 -4.30
N ILE A 38 10.31 -0.54 -4.92
CA ILE A 38 10.61 -0.61 -6.36
C ILE A 38 11.39 -1.88 -6.67
N GLU A 39 12.46 -2.18 -5.94
CA GLU A 39 13.25 -3.42 -6.11
C GLU A 39 12.40 -4.68 -5.94
N GLY A 40 11.53 -4.70 -4.94
CA GLY A 40 10.60 -5.81 -4.73
C GLY A 40 9.67 -6.03 -5.93
N MET A 41 9.08 -4.97 -6.45
CA MET A 41 8.23 -5.03 -7.65
C MET A 41 9.04 -5.45 -8.89
N GLU A 42 10.27 -4.95 -9.07
CA GLU A 42 11.16 -5.29 -10.19
C GLU A 42 11.65 -6.73 -10.17
N SER A 43 11.64 -7.38 -9.01
CA SER A 43 12.01 -8.79 -8.88
C SER A 43 11.15 -9.74 -9.72
N GLY A 44 9.92 -9.34 -10.05
CA GLY A 44 8.95 -10.16 -10.78
C GLY A 44 8.43 -11.37 -10.02
N LEU A 45 8.69 -11.44 -8.71
CA LEU A 45 8.31 -12.58 -7.87
C LEU A 45 6.90 -12.45 -7.28
N PHE A 46 6.37 -11.23 -7.21
CA PHE A 46 5.18 -10.91 -6.44
C PHE A 46 3.98 -10.59 -7.33
N ALA A 47 2.81 -11.03 -6.91
CA ALA A 47 1.56 -10.81 -7.62
C ALA A 47 1.01 -9.39 -7.45
N TYR A 48 1.28 -8.75 -6.31
CA TYR A 48 0.94 -7.36 -6.03
C TYR A 48 1.74 -6.81 -4.85
N LEU A 49 1.77 -5.48 -4.71
CA LEU A 49 2.31 -4.79 -3.54
C LEU A 49 1.19 -4.56 -2.52
N ALA A 50 1.32 -5.18 -1.35
CA ALA A 50 0.42 -5.01 -0.22
C ALA A 50 0.66 -3.66 0.47
N HIS A 51 -0.41 -3.04 0.99
CA HIS A 51 -0.40 -1.77 1.76
C HIS A 51 0.70 -0.79 1.29
N PRO A 52 0.63 -0.30 0.03
CA PRO A 52 1.71 0.49 -0.59
C PRO A 52 2.02 1.81 0.11
N ASP A 53 1.16 2.24 1.01
CA ASP A 53 1.26 3.45 1.81
C ASP A 53 1.54 3.21 3.30
N LEU A 54 2.04 2.01 3.65
CA LEU A 54 2.37 1.63 5.03
C LEU A 54 3.32 2.62 5.72
N PHE A 55 4.20 3.27 4.98
CA PHE A 55 5.12 4.28 5.50
C PHE A 55 4.42 5.49 6.12
N LEU A 56 3.17 5.79 5.72
CA LEU A 56 2.37 6.88 6.30
C LEU A 56 1.93 6.60 7.73
N ASN A 57 2.00 5.34 8.17
CA ASN A 57 1.40 4.87 9.41
C ASN A 57 1.77 5.69 10.66
N ARG A 58 2.99 6.21 10.74
CA ARG A 58 3.48 7.04 11.86
C ARG A 58 3.88 8.46 11.47
N MET A 59 3.66 8.83 10.23
CA MET A 59 3.82 10.23 9.84
C MET A 59 2.72 11.08 10.46
N THR A 60 3.03 12.33 10.77
CA THR A 60 2.09 13.28 11.38
C THR A 60 1.56 14.31 10.38
N ALA A 61 2.06 14.31 9.15
CA ALA A 61 1.60 15.15 8.07
C ALA A 61 1.84 14.46 6.73
N PHE A 62 0.92 14.65 5.80
CA PHE A 62 1.10 14.29 4.40
C PHE A 62 1.79 15.46 3.71
N ASP A 63 3.11 15.45 3.71
CA ASP A 63 3.98 16.51 3.19
C ASP A 63 4.50 16.20 1.78
N ALA A 64 5.35 17.08 1.25
CA ALA A 64 5.92 16.92 -0.09
C ALA A 64 6.80 15.66 -0.23
N GLU A 65 7.45 15.21 0.85
CA GLU A 65 8.27 13.99 0.82
C GLU A 65 7.35 12.75 0.80
N ALA A 66 6.26 12.76 1.58
CA ALA A 66 5.25 11.71 1.51
C ALA A 66 4.59 11.65 0.12
N GLU A 67 4.25 12.80 -0.46
CA GLU A 67 3.71 12.87 -1.82
C GLU A 67 4.70 12.32 -2.86
N LYS A 68 5.99 12.67 -2.75
CA LYS A 68 7.04 12.14 -3.62
C LYS A 68 7.11 10.61 -3.53
N ALA A 69 7.17 10.05 -2.33
CA ALA A 69 7.23 8.59 -2.13
C ALA A 69 6.01 7.89 -2.75
N CYS A 70 4.80 8.44 -2.57
CA CYS A 70 3.60 7.92 -3.23
C CYS A 70 3.75 7.90 -4.76
N ARG A 71 4.25 8.99 -5.36
CA ARG A 71 4.44 9.11 -6.81
C ARG A 71 5.43 8.11 -7.36
N GLU A 72 6.57 7.91 -6.70
CA GLU A 72 7.59 6.95 -7.12
C GLU A 72 7.08 5.51 -7.06
N VAL A 73 6.39 5.13 -5.98
CA VAL A 73 5.76 3.80 -5.86
C VAL A 73 4.69 3.60 -6.94
N CYS A 74 3.80 4.58 -7.15
CA CYS A 74 2.75 4.48 -8.17
C CYS A 74 3.31 4.42 -9.60
N ALA A 75 4.35 5.23 -9.90
CA ALA A 75 5.01 5.21 -11.19
C ALA A 75 5.67 3.85 -11.48
N ALA A 76 6.33 3.26 -10.48
CA ALA A 76 6.93 1.93 -10.61
C ALA A 76 5.86 0.83 -10.80
N ALA A 77 4.81 0.85 -9.99
CA ALA A 77 3.69 -0.10 -10.11
C ALA A 77 3.04 -0.04 -11.50
N ALA A 78 2.79 1.17 -12.02
CA ALA A 78 2.25 1.38 -13.35
C ALA A 78 3.18 0.86 -14.46
N ARG A 79 4.48 1.17 -14.36
CA ARG A 79 5.50 0.72 -15.33
C ARG A 79 5.64 -0.79 -15.38
N LEU A 80 5.51 -1.45 -14.23
CA LEU A 80 5.69 -2.90 -14.06
C LEU A 80 4.38 -3.69 -14.18
N ASP A 81 3.26 -3.01 -14.32
CA ASP A 81 1.91 -3.59 -14.32
C ASP A 81 1.60 -4.41 -13.05
N ILE A 82 2.15 -3.99 -11.90
CA ILE A 82 1.93 -4.61 -10.59
C ILE A 82 0.74 -3.94 -9.90
N PRO A 83 -0.31 -4.70 -9.53
CA PRO A 83 -1.43 -4.17 -8.76
C PRO A 83 -1.01 -3.67 -7.38
N LEU A 84 -1.70 -2.63 -6.88
CA LEU A 84 -1.54 -2.09 -5.54
C LEU A 84 -2.72 -2.50 -4.66
N GLU A 85 -2.46 -2.88 -3.42
CA GLU A 85 -3.53 -3.26 -2.51
C GLU A 85 -4.14 -2.06 -1.78
N TYR A 86 -5.46 -1.89 -1.91
CA TYR A 86 -6.25 -1.12 -0.95
C TYR A 86 -6.47 -2.00 0.29
N ASN A 87 -5.73 -1.73 1.36
CA ASN A 87 -5.70 -2.60 2.53
C ASN A 87 -6.76 -2.19 3.55
N MET A 88 -7.75 -3.05 3.79
CA MET A 88 -8.87 -2.73 4.70
C MET A 88 -8.45 -2.66 6.17
N ALA A 89 -7.42 -3.42 6.59
CA ALA A 89 -6.93 -3.37 7.98
C ALA A 89 -6.39 -1.98 8.33
N GLY A 90 -5.74 -1.30 7.40
CA GLY A 90 -5.21 0.04 7.59
C GLY A 90 -6.25 1.08 7.97
N LEU A 91 -7.50 0.93 7.50
CA LEU A 91 -8.57 1.88 7.81
C LEU A 91 -8.85 2.03 9.31
N THR A 92 -8.59 0.99 10.09
CA THR A 92 -8.77 1.04 11.56
C THR A 92 -7.66 1.82 12.27
N LEU A 93 -6.61 2.17 11.54
CA LEU A 93 -5.39 2.80 12.04
C LEU A 93 -5.25 4.27 11.63
N GLN A 94 -6.26 4.83 10.97
CA GLN A 94 -6.25 6.23 10.52
C GLN A 94 -6.51 7.20 11.68
N ASP A 95 -5.98 8.43 11.55
CA ASP A 95 -6.28 9.58 12.39
C ASP A 95 -6.21 9.29 13.89
N ARG A 96 -5.07 8.74 14.32
CA ARG A 96 -4.85 8.29 15.70
C ARG A 96 -4.79 9.44 16.69
N PRO A 97 -5.10 9.17 17.98
CA PRO A 97 -5.03 10.18 19.04
C PRO A 97 -3.62 10.80 19.25
N ASP A 98 -2.57 10.11 18.84
CA ASP A 98 -1.19 10.61 18.87
C ASP A 98 -0.85 11.56 17.71
N GLY A 99 -1.80 11.82 16.83
CA GLY A 99 -1.64 12.69 15.67
C GLY A 99 -1.00 12.02 14.45
N SER A 100 -0.75 10.71 14.51
CA SER A 100 -0.24 9.98 13.33
C SER A 100 -1.35 9.71 12.33
N LEU A 101 -0.99 9.78 11.03
CA LEU A 101 -1.92 9.66 9.91
C LEU A 101 -2.58 8.28 9.82
N GLY A 102 -1.82 7.22 10.11
CA GLY A 102 -2.23 5.87 9.73
C GLY A 102 -2.00 5.62 8.24
N TYR A 103 -2.36 4.44 7.75
CA TYR A 103 -2.23 4.08 6.33
C TYR A 103 -3.57 3.67 5.73
N THR A 104 -3.55 3.30 4.46
CA THR A 104 -4.69 3.21 3.55
C THR A 104 -5.38 4.58 3.41
N ARG A 105 -4.55 5.57 3.04
CA ARG A 105 -4.98 6.97 2.92
C ARG A 105 -5.58 7.27 1.56
N ASP A 106 -6.67 8.02 1.56
CA ASP A 106 -7.30 8.52 0.32
C ASP A 106 -6.36 9.41 -0.49
N GLU A 107 -5.44 10.13 0.17
CA GLU A 107 -4.41 10.95 -0.47
C GLU A 107 -3.51 10.13 -1.38
N PHE A 108 -3.06 8.95 -0.93
CA PHE A 108 -2.29 8.01 -1.75
C PHE A 108 -3.08 7.61 -3.01
N TRP A 109 -4.34 7.23 -2.86
CA TRP A 109 -5.15 6.73 -3.97
C TRP A 109 -5.53 7.83 -4.98
N ARG A 110 -5.65 9.09 -4.52
CA ARG A 110 -5.80 10.23 -5.44
C ARG A 110 -4.56 10.45 -6.30
N ILE A 111 -3.36 10.26 -5.74
CA ILE A 111 -2.11 10.28 -6.51
C ILE A 111 -2.03 9.07 -7.44
N ALA A 112 -2.37 7.88 -6.95
CA ALA A 112 -2.38 6.65 -7.75
C ALA A 112 -3.26 6.78 -9.01
N ALA A 113 -4.37 7.51 -8.93
CA ALA A 113 -5.25 7.79 -10.06
C ALA A 113 -4.61 8.62 -11.19
N GLU A 114 -3.49 9.27 -10.94
CA GLU A 114 -2.73 9.99 -11.98
C GLU A 114 -1.89 9.04 -12.86
N TYR A 115 -1.82 7.77 -12.49
CA TYR A 115 -1.04 6.72 -13.16
C TYR A 115 -1.95 5.58 -13.63
N PRO A 116 -1.58 4.83 -14.68
CA PRO A 116 -2.37 3.68 -15.15
C PRO A 116 -2.17 2.45 -14.23
N VAL A 117 -2.41 2.61 -12.93
CA VAL A 117 -2.33 1.53 -11.95
C VAL A 117 -3.61 0.70 -11.91
N LYS A 118 -3.50 -0.51 -11.38
CA LYS A 118 -4.62 -1.37 -11.01
C LYS A 118 -4.65 -1.55 -9.50
N ALA A 119 -5.82 -1.73 -8.94
CA ALA A 119 -5.98 -2.00 -7.52
C ALA A 119 -6.53 -3.41 -7.26
N ILE A 120 -6.22 -3.95 -6.10
CA ILE A 120 -6.92 -5.07 -5.48
C ILE A 120 -7.34 -4.64 -4.08
N VAL A 121 -8.48 -5.11 -3.58
CA VAL A 121 -8.92 -4.81 -2.21
C VAL A 121 -8.69 -6.04 -1.35
N GLY A 122 -7.82 -5.91 -0.33
CA GLY A 122 -7.45 -6.98 0.60
C GLY A 122 -7.85 -6.66 2.03
N CYS A 123 -8.15 -7.69 2.82
CA CYS A 123 -8.52 -7.53 4.23
C CYS A 123 -7.33 -7.49 5.18
N ASP A 124 -6.22 -8.17 4.82
CA ASP A 124 -5.04 -8.34 5.68
C ASP A 124 -5.41 -8.81 7.11
N ALA A 125 -6.39 -9.72 7.18
CA ALA A 125 -6.96 -10.17 8.44
C ALA A 125 -6.01 -11.13 9.18
N HIS A 126 -5.69 -10.81 10.42
CA HIS A 126 -4.90 -11.63 11.34
C HIS A 126 -5.75 -12.39 12.36
N ALA A 127 -7.05 -12.07 12.42
CA ALA A 127 -8.04 -12.74 13.26
C ALA A 127 -9.39 -12.87 12.52
N PRO A 128 -10.23 -13.88 12.82
CA PRO A 128 -11.51 -14.05 12.17
C PRO A 128 -12.46 -12.84 12.29
N SER A 129 -12.40 -12.10 13.41
CA SER A 129 -13.20 -10.90 13.61
C SER A 129 -12.82 -9.73 12.68
N GLU A 130 -11.64 -9.74 12.10
CA GLU A 130 -11.18 -8.70 11.16
C GLU A 130 -11.80 -8.90 9.76
N LEU A 131 -12.42 -10.05 9.51
CA LEU A 131 -13.20 -10.29 8.29
C LEU A 131 -14.57 -9.59 8.30
N ASP A 132 -14.98 -9.00 9.41
CA ASP A 132 -16.22 -8.21 9.52
C ASP A 132 -16.17 -6.93 8.64
N VAL A 133 -15.00 -6.57 8.12
CA VAL A 133 -14.84 -5.47 7.14
C VAL A 133 -15.34 -5.81 5.73
N VAL A 134 -15.62 -7.07 5.44
CA VAL A 134 -16.06 -7.51 4.09
C VAL A 134 -17.23 -6.69 3.54
N PRO A 135 -18.26 -6.29 4.31
CA PRO A 135 -19.33 -5.43 3.79
C PRO A 135 -18.85 -4.06 3.30
N ALA A 136 -17.74 -3.54 3.84
CA ALA A 136 -17.18 -2.25 3.43
C ALA A 136 -16.33 -2.34 2.15
N ILE A 137 -15.97 -3.53 1.70
CA ILE A 137 -15.15 -3.73 0.49
C ILE A 137 -15.80 -3.11 -0.74
N GLU A 138 -17.10 -3.30 -0.92
CA GLU A 138 -17.81 -2.78 -2.09
C GLU A 138 -17.83 -1.23 -2.10
N GLU A 139 -17.90 -0.59 -0.93
CA GLU A 139 -17.77 0.87 -0.81
C GLU A 139 -16.38 1.33 -1.29
N LYS A 140 -15.33 0.60 -0.90
CA LYS A 140 -13.95 0.95 -1.28
C LYS A 140 -13.66 0.65 -2.74
N LYS A 141 -14.21 -0.40 -3.31
CA LYS A 141 -14.19 -0.63 -4.75
C LYS A 141 -14.88 0.52 -5.50
N ALA A 142 -16.06 0.95 -5.04
CA ALA A 142 -16.76 2.08 -5.63
C ALA A 142 -15.94 3.39 -5.54
N PHE A 143 -15.25 3.63 -4.43
CA PHE A 143 -14.32 4.75 -4.28
C PHE A 143 -13.20 4.71 -5.33
N LEU A 144 -12.51 3.57 -5.46
CA LEU A 144 -11.43 3.39 -6.45
C LEU A 144 -11.95 3.57 -7.89
N HIS A 145 -13.10 3.00 -8.22
CA HIS A 145 -13.75 3.20 -9.52
C HIS A 145 -14.10 4.69 -9.77
N SER A 146 -14.51 5.42 -8.74
CA SER A 146 -14.81 6.86 -8.87
C SER A 146 -13.55 7.70 -9.20
N LEU A 147 -12.37 7.19 -8.86
CA LEU A 147 -11.08 7.75 -9.23
C LEU A 147 -10.58 7.27 -10.61
N GLY A 148 -11.31 6.37 -11.27
CA GLY A 148 -10.92 5.79 -12.56
C GLY A 148 -9.90 4.65 -12.45
N ILE A 149 -9.66 4.13 -11.24
CA ILE A 149 -8.72 3.01 -11.01
C ILE A 149 -9.45 1.68 -11.22
N PRO A 150 -8.98 0.81 -12.15
CA PRO A 150 -9.51 -0.54 -12.29
C PRO A 150 -9.25 -1.38 -11.03
N VAL A 151 -10.28 -2.06 -10.54
CA VAL A 151 -10.18 -2.97 -9.39
C VAL A 151 -10.27 -4.41 -9.88
N LEU A 152 -9.29 -5.22 -9.51
CA LEU A 152 -9.23 -6.64 -9.86
C LEU A 152 -9.99 -7.47 -8.82
N ASP A 153 -10.89 -8.34 -9.29
CA ASP A 153 -11.57 -9.33 -8.45
C ASP A 153 -10.74 -10.62 -8.30
N THR A 154 -9.84 -10.87 -9.24
CA THR A 154 -8.92 -12.01 -9.24
C THR A 154 -7.52 -11.56 -9.68
N LEU A 155 -6.50 -12.24 -9.20
CA LEU A 155 -5.13 -11.99 -9.65
C LEU A 155 -4.91 -12.54 -11.06
N PRO A 156 -4.17 -11.83 -11.92
CA PRO A 156 -3.82 -12.33 -13.24
C PRO A 156 -3.17 -13.71 -13.18
N GLY A 157 -3.67 -14.67 -13.99
CA GLY A 157 -3.16 -16.04 -14.03
C GLY A 157 -3.76 -16.99 -12.98
N LEU A 158 -4.73 -16.56 -12.19
CA LEU A 158 -5.49 -17.38 -11.24
C LEU A 158 -6.98 -17.50 -11.65
N GLU A 159 -7.30 -17.27 -12.91
CA GLU A 159 -8.65 -17.35 -13.47
C GLU A 159 -9.16 -18.79 -13.63
#